data_fbc0255b23fd40b4eea64d010064a033
#
_entry.id   fbc0255b23fd40b4eea64d010064a033
#
_cell.length_a   1.000
_cell.length_b   1.000
_cell.length_c   1.000
_cell.angle_alpha   90.00
_cell.angle_beta   90.00
_cell.angle_gamma   90.00
#
_symmetry.space_group_name_H-M   'P 1'
#
loop_
_entity.id
_entity.type
_entity.pdbx_description
1 polymer ?
#
loop_
_entity_poly.entity_id
_entity_poly.type
_entity_poly.pdbx_seq_one_letter_code
_entity_poly.pdbx_strand_id
1 'polypeptide(L)'
;VDRRFATLIGLYCSWLLIASRLLIAANARTWLFERYPEAPNFLALLSPVVEGTSVNASNKLFFWSLTSALAGFLFGFDTVVISGAEKTIQSLWQLSDFEHGIAISSALWGTVLGSMIGQFPTDRYGRRKTLLWIGILYLVSAVWSGLATGLWTFSIARFIGGVGVGISTVTSPLYIAELSPPHRRGRLAGLFQFNIVLGILIALISNALIAQSGSEHAWRWMLGVEAFPALLYTAMCVGLPESPRWLVAFRNDTQGAREVLRTLDPDTTPEQLDQDLAALTAGRDTSHPSNRSSHAPFWSRSLALPIAIAFLVAFFNQMSGVNAILYFAPRIFELTGLAEQAALLQSVGIGVTNLIFTFVGLWLIDRLGRKTLLILGSFGYIASLGLCAWAFSTKTYWLVPGCIFAFIAAHAMGQGAVIWVLISEIFPDQHRANGQALGSFTHWIFAALLTLVFPIAVTQFAPEVIFGFFCFMMCLHLLWVFAMVRETKGVPLT
;
A
#
# COMPACT_ATOMS: atom_id res chain seq x y z
N VAL A 1 -22.51 22.69 1.70
CA VAL A 1 -21.08 22.28 1.69
C VAL A 1 -20.36 23.23 2.62
N ASP A 2 -19.96 22.73 3.79
CA ASP A 2 -19.36 23.51 4.85
C ASP A 2 -18.04 24.15 4.37
N ARG A 3 -17.82 25.45 4.71
CA ARG A 3 -16.60 26.20 4.33
C ARG A 3 -15.31 25.50 4.77
N ARG A 4 -15.35 24.68 5.82
CA ARG A 4 -14.19 23.90 6.33
C ARG A 4 -13.81 22.76 5.39
N PHE A 5 -14.78 22.11 4.76
CA PHE A 5 -14.56 21.06 3.76
C PHE A 5 -13.94 21.63 2.48
N ALA A 6 -14.46 22.78 2.03
CA ALA A 6 -13.88 23.51 0.90
C ALA A 6 -12.44 23.97 1.18
N THR A 7 -12.09 24.31 2.44
CA THR A 7 -10.74 24.74 2.82
C THR A 7 -9.75 23.58 2.85
N LEU A 8 -10.16 22.40 3.34
CA LEU A 8 -9.30 21.20 3.35
C LEU A 8 -9.09 20.62 1.94
N ILE A 9 -10.16 20.55 1.15
CA ILE A 9 -10.04 20.24 -0.29
C ILE A 9 -9.18 21.29 -0.97
N GLY A 10 -9.34 22.58 -0.64
CA GLY A 10 -8.55 23.68 -1.16
C GLY A 10 -7.06 23.58 -0.79
N LEU A 11 -6.71 23.22 0.44
CA LEU A 11 -5.32 23.02 0.87
C LEU A 11 -4.70 21.76 0.23
N TYR A 12 -5.44 20.67 0.17
CA TYR A 12 -5.01 19.45 -0.50
C TYR A 12 -4.92 19.66 -2.02
N CYS A 13 -5.93 20.34 -2.63
CA CYS A 13 -5.89 20.75 -4.03
C CYS A 13 -4.76 21.75 -4.32
N SER A 14 -4.48 22.69 -3.40
CA SER A 14 -3.38 23.65 -3.58
C SER A 14 -2.03 22.95 -3.53
N TRP A 15 -1.84 22.02 -2.62
CA TRP A 15 -0.60 21.23 -2.53
C TRP A 15 -0.42 20.32 -3.75
N LEU A 16 -1.49 19.69 -4.20
CA LEU A 16 -1.51 18.83 -5.39
C LEU A 16 -1.45 19.64 -6.71
N LEU A 17 -2.05 20.84 -6.75
CA LEU A 17 -1.94 21.77 -7.88
C LEU A 17 -0.53 22.36 -8.00
N ILE A 18 0.16 22.61 -6.90
CA ILE A 18 1.57 23.01 -6.93
C ILE A 18 2.42 21.86 -7.47
N ALA A 19 2.18 20.64 -7.02
CA ALA A 19 2.86 19.45 -7.51
C ALA A 19 2.52 19.18 -9.00
N SER A 20 1.25 19.30 -9.42
CA SER A 20 0.83 19.09 -10.82
C SER A 20 1.27 20.23 -11.75
N ARG A 21 1.28 21.49 -11.29
CA ARG A 21 1.79 22.63 -12.07
C ARG A 21 3.27 22.50 -12.38
N LEU A 22 4.06 21.98 -11.43
CA LEU A 22 5.49 21.72 -11.65
C LEU A 22 5.73 20.59 -12.66
N LEU A 23 4.80 19.62 -12.78
CA LEU A 23 4.89 18.48 -13.71
C LEU A 23 4.37 18.77 -15.11
N ILE A 24 3.19 19.36 -15.19
CA ILE A 24 2.54 19.69 -16.48
C ILE A 24 3.41 20.70 -17.24
N ALA A 25 4.03 21.65 -16.52
CA ALA A 25 4.93 22.62 -17.12
C ALA A 25 6.23 22.00 -17.68
N ALA A 26 6.75 20.94 -17.04
CA ALA A 26 7.99 20.30 -17.47
C ALA A 26 7.83 19.33 -18.66
N ASN A 27 6.71 18.61 -18.74
CA ASN A 27 6.52 17.52 -19.70
C ASN A 27 5.54 17.82 -20.84
N ALA A 28 4.54 18.70 -20.63
CA ALA A 28 3.59 19.05 -21.69
C ALA A 28 4.24 19.82 -22.85
N ARG A 29 5.29 20.60 -22.57
CA ARG A 29 5.99 21.39 -23.60
C ARG A 29 6.69 20.49 -24.61
N THR A 30 7.44 19.49 -24.17
CA THR A 30 8.16 18.59 -25.06
C THR A 30 7.23 17.72 -25.90
N TRP A 31 6.19 17.15 -25.27
CA TRP A 31 5.27 16.24 -25.98
C TRP A 31 4.32 16.93 -26.95
N LEU A 32 3.84 18.14 -26.63
CA LEU A 32 2.96 18.94 -27.52
C LEU A 32 3.74 19.61 -28.67
N PHE A 33 4.99 20.05 -28.45
CA PHE A 33 5.82 20.65 -29.49
C PHE A 33 6.24 19.63 -30.56
N GLU A 34 6.50 18.38 -30.16
CA GLU A 34 6.86 17.33 -31.14
C GLU A 34 5.67 16.86 -31.97
N ARG A 35 4.44 17.00 -31.46
CA ARG A 35 3.26 16.44 -32.13
C ARG A 35 2.35 17.45 -32.84
N TYR A 36 2.43 18.72 -32.45
CA TYR A 36 1.60 19.79 -33.01
C TYR A 36 2.40 21.11 -33.17
N PRO A 37 3.20 21.25 -34.22
CA PRO A 37 4.04 22.43 -34.42
C PRO A 37 3.26 23.74 -34.76
N GLU A 38 1.97 23.66 -35.01
CA GLU A 38 1.16 24.79 -35.46
C GLU A 38 0.17 25.39 -34.41
N ALA A 39 0.32 25.11 -33.11
CA ALA A 39 -0.57 25.62 -32.07
C ALA A 39 0.10 26.70 -31.17
N PRO A 40 0.36 27.92 -31.69
CA PRO A 40 1.21 28.88 -30.97
C PRO A 40 0.52 29.71 -29.87
N ASN A 41 -0.80 29.84 -29.82
CA ASN A 41 -1.42 30.92 -29.03
C ASN A 41 -2.04 30.56 -27.69
N PHE A 42 -2.27 29.31 -27.37
CA PHE A 42 -2.82 28.90 -26.05
C PHE A 42 -1.73 28.75 -24.98
N LEU A 43 -0.50 28.45 -25.41
CA LEU A 43 0.65 28.24 -24.52
C LEU A 43 1.35 29.55 -24.09
N ALA A 44 1.13 30.66 -24.81
CA ALA A 44 1.70 31.95 -24.47
C ALA A 44 1.11 32.57 -23.17
N LEU A 45 -0.09 32.15 -22.80
CA LEU A 45 -0.73 32.56 -21.51
C LEU A 45 -0.16 31.88 -20.28
N LEU A 46 0.62 30.83 -20.44
CA LEU A 46 1.25 30.06 -19.36
C LEU A 46 2.77 30.33 -19.23
N SER A 47 3.31 31.20 -20.09
CA SER A 47 4.76 31.45 -20.20
C SER A 47 5.44 32.07 -18.95
N PRO A 48 4.84 32.96 -18.14
CA PRO A 48 5.57 33.59 -17.04
C PRO A 48 5.91 32.69 -15.84
N VAL A 49 5.30 31.49 -15.75
CA VAL A 49 5.50 30.58 -14.63
C VAL A 49 6.62 29.54 -14.88
N VAL A 50 7.05 29.40 -16.14
CA VAL A 50 7.92 28.29 -16.58
C VAL A 50 9.40 28.68 -16.77
N GLU A 51 9.71 29.97 -16.81
CA GLU A 51 11.07 30.45 -17.14
C GLU A 51 12.10 30.46 -16.00
N GLY A 52 11.77 29.93 -14.80
CA GLY A 52 12.65 30.10 -13.62
C GLY A 52 13.25 28.85 -12.98
N THR A 53 12.94 27.61 -13.41
CA THR A 53 13.47 26.43 -12.72
C THR A 53 13.98 25.38 -13.70
N SER A 54 15.29 25.34 -13.89
CA SER A 54 15.96 24.09 -14.30
C SER A 54 15.71 23.07 -13.19
N VAL A 55 14.73 22.20 -13.38
CA VAL A 55 14.42 21.11 -12.43
C VAL A 55 15.63 20.19 -12.39
N ASN A 56 16.43 20.27 -11.34
CA ASN A 56 17.61 19.47 -11.10
C ASN A 56 17.27 17.97 -11.26
N ALA A 57 18.16 17.16 -11.82
CA ALA A 57 17.94 15.72 -12.03
C ALA A 57 17.45 14.99 -10.76
N SER A 58 17.97 15.40 -9.60
CA SER A 58 17.54 14.90 -8.28
C SER A 58 16.04 15.15 -8.02
N ASN A 59 15.49 16.25 -8.51
CA ASN A 59 14.08 16.57 -8.35
C ASN A 59 13.20 15.72 -9.28
N LYS A 60 13.67 15.40 -10.50
CA LYS A 60 12.96 14.50 -11.43
C LYS A 60 12.88 13.08 -10.86
N LEU A 61 13.99 12.53 -10.37
CA LEU A 61 14.02 11.21 -9.73
C LEU A 61 13.07 11.15 -8.54
N PHE A 62 13.14 12.13 -7.64
CA PHE A 62 12.24 12.21 -6.48
C PHE A 62 10.78 12.25 -6.93
N PHE A 63 10.49 13.04 -7.94
CA PHE A 63 9.14 13.23 -8.46
C PHE A 63 8.57 11.96 -9.10
N TRP A 64 9.34 11.26 -9.92
CA TRP A 64 8.95 9.99 -10.53
C TRP A 64 8.77 8.89 -9.48
N SER A 65 9.66 8.86 -8.48
CA SER A 65 9.54 7.94 -7.36
C SER A 65 8.31 8.24 -6.50
N LEU A 66 8.03 9.51 -6.23
CA LEU A 66 6.84 9.95 -5.50
C LEU A 66 5.56 9.61 -6.27
N THR A 67 5.53 9.88 -7.59
CA THR A 67 4.39 9.52 -8.43
C THR A 67 4.10 8.03 -8.36
N SER A 68 5.12 7.19 -8.52
CA SER A 68 4.94 5.75 -8.37
C SER A 68 4.50 5.35 -6.97
N ALA A 69 5.05 5.98 -5.93
CA ALA A 69 4.70 5.71 -4.53
C ALA A 69 3.27 6.14 -4.15
N LEU A 70 2.65 7.07 -4.89
CA LEU A 70 1.25 7.44 -4.71
C LEU A 70 0.27 6.28 -4.99
N ALA A 71 0.67 5.24 -5.72
CA ALA A 71 -0.08 3.99 -5.76
C ALA A 71 -0.25 3.38 -4.36
N GLY A 72 0.76 3.53 -3.48
CA GLY A 72 0.66 3.17 -2.07
C GLY A 72 -0.36 4.04 -1.30
N PHE A 73 -0.46 5.34 -1.62
CA PHE A 73 -1.48 6.20 -1.03
C PHE A 73 -2.90 5.71 -1.36
N LEU A 74 -3.15 5.41 -2.64
CA LEU A 74 -4.44 4.86 -3.08
C LEU A 74 -4.72 3.51 -2.42
N PHE A 75 -3.73 2.65 -2.31
CA PHE A 75 -3.84 1.38 -1.58
C PHE A 75 -4.27 1.60 -0.12
N GLY A 76 -3.57 2.47 0.62
CA GLY A 76 -3.90 2.76 2.01
C GLY A 76 -5.28 3.40 2.17
N PHE A 77 -5.65 4.28 1.25
CA PHE A 77 -6.95 4.94 1.21
C PHE A 77 -8.08 3.92 0.97
N ASP A 78 -7.98 3.13 -0.10
CA ASP A 78 -8.97 2.12 -0.49
C ASP A 78 -9.19 1.07 0.61
N THR A 79 -8.12 0.70 1.32
CA THR A 79 -8.18 -0.31 2.40
C THR A 79 -9.11 0.14 3.52
N VAL A 80 -9.10 1.40 3.91
CA VAL A 80 -9.74 1.85 5.16
C VAL A 80 -10.97 2.71 4.92
N VAL A 81 -11.14 3.30 3.73
CA VAL A 81 -12.28 4.15 3.41
C VAL A 81 -13.63 3.45 3.64
N ILE A 82 -13.68 2.14 3.41
CA ILE A 82 -14.88 1.32 3.63
C ILE A 82 -15.35 1.31 5.09
N SER A 83 -14.44 1.52 6.06
CA SER A 83 -14.78 1.49 7.49
C SER A 83 -15.81 2.54 7.90
N GLY A 84 -15.89 3.67 7.19
CA GLY A 84 -16.91 4.68 7.44
C GLY A 84 -18.26 4.38 6.80
N ALA A 85 -18.33 3.47 5.84
CA ALA A 85 -19.53 3.16 5.06
C ALA A 85 -20.14 1.79 5.38
N GLU A 86 -19.40 0.87 6.01
CA GLU A 86 -19.71 -0.56 6.13
C GLU A 86 -21.06 -0.81 6.81
N LYS A 87 -21.34 -0.10 7.90
CA LYS A 87 -22.57 -0.24 8.68
C LYS A 87 -23.79 0.29 7.93
N THR A 88 -23.63 1.44 7.27
CA THR A 88 -24.71 2.02 6.45
C THR A 88 -25.06 1.10 5.27
N ILE A 89 -24.05 0.52 4.62
CA ILE A 89 -24.22 -0.45 3.53
C ILE A 89 -24.95 -1.70 4.03
N GLN A 90 -24.57 -2.25 5.19
CA GLN A 90 -25.22 -3.41 5.80
C GLN A 90 -26.71 -3.14 6.04
N SER A 91 -27.03 -2.00 6.65
CA SER A 91 -28.42 -1.65 6.98
C SER A 91 -29.25 -1.28 5.75
N LEU A 92 -28.69 -0.51 4.79
CA LEU A 92 -29.39 -0.05 3.59
C LEU A 92 -29.81 -1.21 2.68
N TRP A 93 -28.95 -2.21 2.53
CA TRP A 93 -29.21 -3.37 1.66
C TRP A 93 -29.67 -4.59 2.46
N GLN A 94 -29.91 -4.45 3.76
CA GLN A 94 -30.38 -5.51 4.67
C GLN A 94 -29.52 -6.79 4.54
N LEU A 95 -28.21 -6.61 4.49
CA LEU A 95 -27.28 -7.71 4.29
C LEU A 95 -27.20 -8.60 5.54
N SER A 96 -27.25 -9.92 5.33
CA SER A 96 -26.81 -10.88 6.34
C SER A 96 -25.34 -10.67 6.67
N ASP A 97 -24.88 -11.17 7.82
CA ASP A 97 -23.47 -11.04 8.22
C ASP A 97 -22.49 -11.63 7.21
N PHE A 98 -22.88 -12.72 6.56
CA PHE A 98 -22.07 -13.34 5.51
C PHE A 98 -22.00 -12.47 4.23
N GLU A 99 -23.14 -11.94 3.78
CA GLU A 99 -23.19 -11.03 2.62
C GLU A 99 -22.42 -9.73 2.90
N HIS A 100 -22.54 -9.22 4.13
CA HIS A 100 -21.72 -8.09 4.59
C HIS A 100 -20.24 -8.41 4.54
N GLY A 101 -19.84 -9.60 5.03
CA GLY A 101 -18.46 -10.08 4.90
C GLY A 101 -17.97 -10.15 3.44
N ILE A 102 -18.81 -10.61 2.51
CA ILE A 102 -18.50 -10.60 1.06
C ILE A 102 -18.28 -9.16 0.58
N ALA A 103 -19.18 -8.24 0.91
CA ALA A 103 -19.09 -6.84 0.49
C ALA A 103 -17.76 -6.22 0.93
N ILE A 104 -17.40 -6.38 2.22
CA ILE A 104 -16.20 -5.75 2.79
C ILE A 104 -14.93 -6.44 2.33
N SER A 105 -14.90 -7.77 2.22
CA SER A 105 -13.70 -8.52 1.81
C SER A 105 -13.44 -8.52 0.30
N SER A 106 -14.38 -8.07 -0.53
CA SER A 106 -14.30 -8.16 -1.99
C SER A 106 -13.05 -7.49 -2.57
N ALA A 107 -12.63 -6.32 -2.04
CA ALA A 107 -11.39 -5.67 -2.42
C ALA A 107 -10.16 -6.54 -2.09
N LEU A 108 -10.14 -7.21 -0.94
CA LEU A 108 -9.04 -8.08 -0.55
C LEU A 108 -8.93 -9.32 -1.45
N TRP A 109 -10.04 -9.90 -1.87
CA TRP A 109 -10.04 -10.98 -2.87
C TRP A 109 -9.48 -10.50 -4.22
N GLY A 110 -9.84 -9.27 -4.63
CA GLY A 110 -9.22 -8.62 -5.78
C GLY A 110 -7.71 -8.46 -5.59
N THR A 111 -7.27 -8.08 -4.38
CA THR A 111 -5.84 -7.92 -4.05
C THR A 111 -5.08 -9.24 -4.11
N VAL A 112 -5.68 -10.35 -3.65
CA VAL A 112 -5.11 -11.70 -3.81
C VAL A 112 -4.84 -11.96 -5.29
N LEU A 113 -5.84 -11.81 -6.15
CA LEU A 113 -5.68 -12.02 -7.59
C LEU A 113 -4.65 -11.07 -8.19
N GLY A 114 -4.76 -9.77 -7.90
CA GLY A 114 -3.86 -8.74 -8.40
C GLY A 114 -2.39 -8.98 -8.05
N SER A 115 -2.11 -9.43 -6.81
CA SER A 115 -0.75 -9.72 -6.37
C SER A 115 -0.16 -10.95 -7.07
N MET A 116 -0.99 -11.94 -7.39
CA MET A 116 -0.54 -13.13 -8.14
C MET A 116 -0.21 -12.83 -9.59
N ILE A 117 -1.04 -12.03 -10.25
CA ILE A 117 -0.89 -11.74 -11.69
C ILE A 117 -0.05 -10.49 -11.96
N GLY A 118 0.25 -9.67 -10.95
CA GLY A 118 0.83 -8.33 -11.10
C GLY A 118 2.15 -8.29 -11.85
N GLN A 119 2.96 -9.34 -11.76
CA GLN A 119 4.21 -9.44 -12.50
C GLN A 119 3.96 -9.53 -14.02
N PHE A 120 2.92 -10.24 -14.46
CA PHE A 120 2.63 -10.41 -15.89
C PHE A 120 2.42 -9.09 -16.63
N PRO A 121 1.48 -8.20 -16.24
CA PRO A 121 1.33 -6.91 -16.92
C PRO A 121 2.58 -6.02 -16.76
N THR A 122 3.27 -6.09 -15.62
CA THR A 122 4.49 -5.32 -15.35
C THR A 122 5.62 -5.67 -16.33
N ASP A 123 5.81 -6.95 -16.63
CA ASP A 123 6.85 -7.41 -17.56
C ASP A 123 6.39 -7.29 -19.03
N ARG A 124 5.12 -7.58 -19.33
CA ARG A 124 4.60 -7.60 -20.71
C ARG A 124 4.41 -6.21 -21.30
N TYR A 125 3.85 -5.28 -20.51
CA TYR A 125 3.44 -3.95 -20.99
C TYR A 125 4.37 -2.83 -20.54
N GLY A 126 5.23 -3.10 -19.56
CA GLY A 126 6.13 -2.12 -18.93
C GLY A 126 5.57 -1.52 -17.65
N ARG A 127 6.47 -0.89 -16.91
CA ARG A 127 6.14 -0.36 -15.57
C ARG A 127 5.21 0.85 -15.67
N ARG A 128 5.52 1.78 -16.57
CA ARG A 128 4.73 2.99 -16.79
C ARG A 128 3.28 2.70 -17.16
N LYS A 129 3.07 1.83 -18.15
CA LYS A 129 1.71 1.48 -18.60
C LYS A 129 0.94 0.75 -17.52
N THR A 130 1.60 -0.13 -16.77
CA THR A 130 0.98 -0.86 -15.67
C THR A 130 0.57 0.09 -14.54
N LEU A 131 1.41 1.07 -14.17
CA LEU A 131 1.06 2.12 -13.20
C LEU A 131 -0.15 2.95 -13.66
N LEU A 132 -0.22 3.28 -14.95
CA LEU A 132 -1.37 3.97 -15.53
C LEU A 132 -2.66 3.13 -15.41
N TRP A 133 -2.61 1.84 -15.75
CA TRP A 133 -3.76 0.94 -15.60
C TRP A 133 -4.19 0.77 -14.15
N ILE A 134 -3.24 0.70 -13.20
CA ILE A 134 -3.55 0.71 -11.76
C ILE A 134 -4.37 1.93 -11.40
N GLY A 135 -3.99 3.13 -11.85
CA GLY A 135 -4.74 4.37 -11.60
C GLY A 135 -6.16 4.33 -12.18
N ILE A 136 -6.32 3.79 -13.39
CA ILE A 136 -7.63 3.63 -14.02
C ILE A 136 -8.50 2.64 -13.22
N LEU A 137 -7.94 1.53 -12.74
CA LEU A 137 -8.68 0.55 -11.94
C LEU A 137 -9.18 1.17 -10.62
N TYR A 138 -8.35 1.96 -9.92
CA TYR A 138 -8.76 2.70 -8.73
C TYR A 138 -9.87 3.71 -9.04
N LEU A 139 -9.69 4.51 -10.10
CA LEU A 139 -10.69 5.51 -10.50
C LEU A 139 -12.05 4.86 -10.81
N VAL A 140 -12.06 3.79 -11.58
CA VAL A 140 -13.28 3.03 -11.93
C VAL A 140 -13.90 2.44 -10.67
N SER A 141 -13.10 1.84 -9.79
CA SER A 141 -13.57 1.27 -8.53
C SER A 141 -14.22 2.32 -7.63
N ALA A 142 -13.56 3.47 -7.42
CA ALA A 142 -14.06 4.53 -6.55
C ALA A 142 -15.40 5.11 -7.06
N VAL A 143 -15.47 5.45 -8.35
CA VAL A 143 -16.68 5.98 -8.97
C VAL A 143 -17.81 4.95 -8.93
N TRP A 144 -17.53 3.72 -9.32
CA TRP A 144 -18.55 2.67 -9.35
C TRP A 144 -19.02 2.27 -7.94
N SER A 145 -18.11 2.18 -6.96
CA SER A 145 -18.48 1.91 -5.56
C SER A 145 -19.39 3.00 -4.99
N GLY A 146 -19.10 4.29 -5.26
CA GLY A 146 -19.95 5.39 -4.85
C GLY A 146 -21.33 5.41 -5.53
N LEU A 147 -21.46 4.84 -6.73
CA LEU A 147 -22.72 4.75 -7.49
C LEU A 147 -23.42 3.41 -7.33
N ALA A 148 -22.87 2.46 -6.58
CA ALA A 148 -23.45 1.13 -6.44
C ALA A 148 -24.85 1.14 -5.83
N THR A 149 -25.70 0.25 -6.35
CA THR A 149 -27.14 0.13 -5.95
C THR A 149 -27.44 -1.15 -5.19
N GLY A 150 -26.47 -2.04 -4.99
CA GLY A 150 -26.65 -3.29 -4.27
C GLY A 150 -25.35 -4.06 -4.12
N LEU A 151 -25.42 -5.16 -3.37
CA LEU A 151 -24.28 -6.00 -2.97
C LEU A 151 -23.34 -6.34 -4.13
N TRP A 152 -23.88 -6.90 -5.21
CA TRP A 152 -23.02 -7.45 -6.29
C TRP A 152 -22.36 -6.36 -7.12
N THR A 153 -23.06 -5.26 -7.41
CA THR A 153 -22.49 -4.12 -8.13
C THR A 153 -21.37 -3.47 -7.32
N PHE A 154 -21.55 -3.37 -6.01
CA PHE A 154 -20.58 -2.88 -5.07
C PHE A 154 -19.35 -3.82 -4.98
N SER A 155 -19.60 -5.12 -4.74
CA SER A 155 -18.55 -6.11 -4.59
C SER A 155 -17.66 -6.23 -5.84
N ILE A 156 -18.24 -6.17 -7.04
CA ILE A 156 -17.49 -6.18 -8.30
C ILE A 156 -16.63 -4.91 -8.42
N ALA A 157 -17.19 -3.74 -8.10
CA ALA A 157 -16.45 -2.48 -8.14
C ALA A 157 -15.24 -2.52 -7.19
N ARG A 158 -15.46 -2.97 -5.94
CA ARG A 158 -14.39 -3.14 -4.93
C ARG A 158 -13.35 -4.18 -5.34
N PHE A 159 -13.77 -5.30 -5.93
CA PHE A 159 -12.87 -6.33 -6.43
C PHE A 159 -11.93 -5.77 -7.52
N ILE A 160 -12.44 -4.95 -8.44
CA ILE A 160 -11.64 -4.29 -9.48
C ILE A 160 -10.59 -3.36 -8.86
N GLY A 161 -10.96 -2.56 -7.86
CA GLY A 161 -10.02 -1.74 -7.09
C GLY A 161 -8.94 -2.59 -6.43
N GLY A 162 -9.36 -3.68 -5.78
CA GLY A 162 -8.46 -4.63 -5.16
C GLY A 162 -7.45 -5.24 -6.12
N VAL A 163 -7.85 -5.57 -7.36
CA VAL A 163 -6.89 -6.01 -8.41
C VAL A 163 -5.83 -4.92 -8.64
N GLY A 164 -6.25 -3.65 -8.72
CA GLY A 164 -5.33 -2.52 -8.78
C GLY A 164 -4.36 -2.45 -7.59
N VAL A 165 -4.89 -2.64 -6.36
CA VAL A 165 -4.07 -2.74 -5.13
C VAL A 165 -3.01 -3.82 -5.29
N GLY A 166 -3.42 -5.06 -5.62
CA GLY A 166 -2.51 -6.20 -5.72
C GLY A 166 -1.41 -6.00 -6.77
N ILE A 167 -1.74 -5.47 -7.94
CA ILE A 167 -0.75 -5.16 -8.98
C ILE A 167 0.21 -4.06 -8.50
N SER A 168 -0.29 -3.04 -7.78
CA SER A 168 0.51 -1.91 -7.29
C SER A 168 1.59 -2.34 -6.30
N THR A 169 1.32 -3.35 -5.47
CA THR A 169 2.31 -3.88 -4.49
C THR A 169 3.54 -4.49 -5.16
N VAL A 170 3.42 -4.91 -6.41
CA VAL A 170 4.53 -5.45 -7.22
C VAL A 170 5.19 -4.35 -8.06
N THR A 171 4.37 -3.61 -8.83
CA THR A 171 4.87 -2.69 -9.87
C THR A 171 5.53 -1.45 -9.29
N SER A 172 4.94 -0.83 -8.26
CA SER A 172 5.41 0.45 -7.74
C SER A 172 6.78 0.36 -7.06
N PRO A 173 7.01 -0.57 -6.10
CA PRO A 173 8.34 -0.74 -5.51
C PRO A 173 9.41 -1.13 -6.54
N LEU A 174 9.04 -1.99 -7.51
CA LEU A 174 9.94 -2.41 -8.58
C LEU A 174 10.37 -1.22 -9.45
N TYR A 175 9.42 -0.38 -9.89
CA TYR A 175 9.71 0.82 -10.68
C TYR A 175 10.63 1.79 -9.93
N ILE A 176 10.32 2.04 -8.64
CA ILE A 176 11.17 2.90 -7.79
C ILE A 176 12.59 2.33 -7.68
N ALA A 177 12.72 1.01 -7.48
CA ALA A 177 14.02 0.35 -7.36
C ALA A 177 14.84 0.40 -8.67
N GLU A 178 14.18 0.30 -9.82
CA GLU A 178 14.81 0.33 -11.15
C GLU A 178 15.30 1.72 -11.57
N LEU A 179 14.63 2.79 -11.09
CA LEU A 179 15.05 4.18 -11.35
C LEU A 179 16.07 4.69 -10.33
N SER A 180 16.13 4.07 -9.14
CA SER A 180 16.89 4.60 -8.02
C SER A 180 18.36 4.17 -8.04
N PRO A 181 19.31 5.11 -7.87
CA PRO A 181 20.69 4.76 -7.61
C PRO A 181 20.83 3.90 -6.33
N PRO A 182 21.80 2.98 -6.25
CA PRO A 182 21.92 2.05 -5.12
C PRO A 182 21.91 2.72 -3.75
N HIS A 183 22.59 3.87 -3.59
CA HIS A 183 22.70 4.61 -2.33
C HIS A 183 21.39 5.32 -1.89
N ARG A 184 20.41 5.51 -2.79
CA ARG A 184 19.09 6.14 -2.50
C ARG A 184 17.92 5.17 -2.53
N ARG A 185 18.12 3.94 -3.02
CA ARG A 185 17.06 2.95 -3.27
C ARG A 185 16.21 2.67 -2.03
N GLY A 186 16.84 2.44 -0.87
CA GLY A 186 16.12 2.16 0.37
C GLY A 186 15.25 3.34 0.84
N ARG A 187 15.75 4.57 0.74
CA ARG A 187 15.00 5.77 1.12
C ARG A 187 13.81 6.02 0.20
N LEU A 188 13.96 5.82 -1.11
CA LEU A 188 12.91 6.01 -2.09
C LEU A 188 11.87 4.88 -2.03
N ALA A 189 12.29 3.63 -1.78
CA ALA A 189 11.38 2.52 -1.51
C ALA A 189 10.50 2.78 -0.26
N GLY A 190 11.06 3.42 0.77
CA GLY A 190 10.31 3.84 1.96
C GLY A 190 9.16 4.81 1.67
N LEU A 191 9.20 5.55 0.55
CA LEU A 191 8.09 6.43 0.14
C LEU A 191 6.80 5.63 -0.12
N PHE A 192 6.90 4.41 -0.65
CA PHE A 192 5.71 3.58 -0.89
C PHE A 192 5.00 3.24 0.42
N GLN A 193 5.75 2.76 1.43
CA GLN A 193 5.20 2.46 2.75
C GLN A 193 4.66 3.71 3.46
N PHE A 194 5.38 4.83 3.38
CA PHE A 194 4.90 6.11 3.91
C PHE A 194 3.56 6.51 3.30
N ASN A 195 3.44 6.39 1.97
CA ASN A 195 2.20 6.73 1.28
C ASN A 195 1.04 5.81 1.66
N ILE A 196 1.28 4.51 1.93
CA ILE A 196 0.23 3.61 2.42
C ILE A 196 -0.35 4.14 3.74
N VAL A 197 0.49 4.41 4.73
CA VAL A 197 -0.01 4.86 6.04
C VAL A 197 -0.59 6.27 6.00
N LEU A 198 -0.08 7.14 5.12
CA LEU A 198 -0.67 8.45 4.87
C LEU A 198 -2.06 8.32 4.23
N GLY A 199 -2.23 7.40 3.28
CA GLY A 199 -3.51 7.09 2.64
C GLY A 199 -4.54 6.61 3.67
N ILE A 200 -4.15 5.71 4.58
CA ILE A 200 -4.97 5.26 5.71
C ILE A 200 -5.43 6.44 6.56
N LEU A 201 -4.53 7.31 6.96
CA LEU A 201 -4.86 8.49 7.78
C LEU A 201 -5.84 9.42 7.05
N ILE A 202 -5.57 9.75 5.80
CA ILE A 202 -6.42 10.67 5.03
C ILE A 202 -7.80 10.07 4.77
N ALA A 203 -7.91 8.74 4.54
CA ALA A 203 -9.19 8.06 4.42
C ALA A 203 -10.03 8.17 5.71
N LEU A 204 -9.42 7.93 6.87
CA LEU A 204 -10.10 8.06 8.16
C LEU A 204 -10.55 9.50 8.44
N ILE A 205 -9.70 10.49 8.13
CA ILE A 205 -10.06 11.90 8.24
C ILE A 205 -11.21 12.24 7.29
N SER A 206 -11.17 11.78 6.03
CA SER A 206 -12.22 12.06 5.05
C SER A 206 -13.56 11.45 5.50
N ASN A 207 -13.56 10.22 6.02
CA ASN A 207 -14.75 9.58 6.58
C ASN A 207 -15.35 10.40 7.72
N ALA A 208 -14.52 10.81 8.70
CA ALA A 208 -14.97 11.61 9.84
C ALA A 208 -15.54 12.97 9.43
N LEU A 209 -14.96 13.61 8.40
CA LEU A 209 -15.43 14.90 7.89
C LEU A 209 -16.73 14.75 7.08
N ILE A 210 -16.82 13.75 6.21
CA ILE A 210 -18.00 13.52 5.38
C ILE A 210 -19.20 13.11 6.24
N ALA A 211 -19.01 12.32 7.31
CA ALA A 211 -20.06 11.95 8.25
C ALA A 211 -20.70 13.17 8.92
N GLN A 212 -19.96 14.27 9.16
CA GLN A 212 -20.52 15.49 9.73
C GLN A 212 -21.57 16.18 8.85
N SER A 213 -21.65 15.81 7.56
CA SER A 213 -22.67 16.36 6.68
C SER A 213 -24.09 15.90 7.04
N GLY A 214 -24.23 14.81 7.81
CA GLY A 214 -25.50 14.21 8.19
C GLY A 214 -26.36 13.72 7.01
N SER A 215 -25.78 13.63 5.82
CA SER A 215 -26.48 13.21 4.61
C SER A 215 -26.68 11.69 4.59
N GLU A 216 -27.86 11.23 4.21
CA GLU A 216 -28.13 9.81 3.96
C GLU A 216 -27.22 9.20 2.88
N HIS A 217 -26.62 10.04 2.05
CA HIS A 217 -25.71 9.67 0.97
C HIS A 217 -24.24 9.82 1.36
N ALA A 218 -23.93 10.09 2.63
CA ALA A 218 -22.55 10.30 3.09
C ALA A 218 -21.63 9.11 2.73
N TRP A 219 -22.12 7.88 2.87
CA TRP A 219 -21.36 6.67 2.52
C TRP A 219 -20.90 6.63 1.06
N ARG A 220 -21.72 7.17 0.13
CA ARG A 220 -21.38 7.26 -1.30
C ARG A 220 -20.23 8.23 -1.54
N TRP A 221 -20.24 9.36 -0.81
CA TRP A 221 -19.18 10.35 -0.87
C TRP A 221 -17.90 9.85 -0.20
N MET A 222 -18.00 9.09 0.90
CA MET A 222 -16.83 8.46 1.53
C MET A 222 -16.08 7.58 0.54
N LEU A 223 -16.78 6.71 -0.19
CA LEU A 223 -16.18 5.83 -1.20
C LEU A 223 -15.76 6.59 -2.47
N GLY A 224 -16.62 7.51 -2.94
CA GLY A 224 -16.42 8.23 -4.19
C GLY A 224 -15.30 9.27 -4.15
N VAL A 225 -14.95 9.80 -2.96
CA VAL A 225 -13.90 10.83 -2.83
C VAL A 225 -12.52 10.32 -3.25
N GLU A 226 -12.30 9.02 -3.20
CA GLU A 226 -11.07 8.37 -3.70
C GLU A 226 -10.86 8.58 -5.20
N ALA A 227 -11.92 8.81 -5.96
CA ALA A 227 -11.82 9.10 -7.40
C ALA A 227 -10.93 10.32 -7.69
N PHE A 228 -10.90 11.29 -6.79
CA PHE A 228 -10.08 12.49 -6.97
C PHE A 228 -8.58 12.20 -6.92
N PRO A 229 -8.00 11.59 -5.85
CA PRO A 229 -6.60 11.22 -5.86
C PRO A 229 -6.26 10.15 -6.92
N ALA A 230 -7.20 9.24 -7.27
CA ALA A 230 -7.00 8.27 -8.32
C ALA A 230 -6.86 8.92 -9.72
N LEU A 231 -7.70 9.92 -10.03
CA LEU A 231 -7.60 10.69 -11.26
C LEU A 231 -6.28 11.45 -11.34
N LEU A 232 -5.89 12.10 -10.25
CA LEU A 232 -4.62 12.83 -10.19
C LEU A 232 -3.43 11.90 -10.39
N TYR A 233 -3.39 10.76 -9.68
CA TYR A 233 -2.35 9.75 -9.83
C TYR A 233 -2.27 9.25 -11.29
N THR A 234 -3.42 8.96 -11.90
CA THR A 234 -3.52 8.51 -13.29
C THR A 234 -2.94 9.56 -14.25
N ALA A 235 -3.27 10.83 -14.06
CA ALA A 235 -2.75 11.92 -14.85
C ALA A 235 -1.22 12.07 -14.69
N MET A 236 -0.71 11.95 -13.45
CA MET A 236 0.73 11.99 -13.17
C MET A 236 1.49 10.83 -13.83
N CYS A 237 0.90 9.65 -13.90
CA CYS A 237 1.51 8.48 -14.55
C CYS A 237 1.75 8.66 -16.05
N VAL A 238 0.98 9.53 -16.72
CA VAL A 238 1.19 9.86 -18.15
C VAL A 238 2.57 10.49 -18.38
N GLY A 239 3.08 11.25 -17.41
CA GLY A 239 4.38 11.92 -17.49
C GLY A 239 5.59 11.09 -17.04
N LEU A 240 5.38 9.84 -16.59
CA LEU A 240 6.48 8.99 -16.18
C LEU A 240 7.29 8.47 -17.37
N PRO A 241 8.63 8.35 -17.29
CA PRO A 241 9.40 7.57 -18.26
C PRO A 241 9.18 6.07 -18.06
N GLU A 242 9.58 5.26 -19.03
CA GLU A 242 9.64 3.81 -18.82
C GLU A 242 10.94 3.44 -18.09
N SER A 243 10.96 2.27 -17.45
CA SER A 243 12.15 1.78 -16.77
C SER A 243 13.29 1.49 -17.75
N PRO A 244 14.52 2.01 -17.52
CA PRO A 244 15.68 1.70 -18.35
C PRO A 244 15.98 0.20 -18.40
N ARG A 245 15.85 -0.48 -17.25
CA ARG A 245 16.03 -1.92 -17.16
C ARG A 245 15.02 -2.69 -18.02
N TRP A 246 13.75 -2.27 -17.99
CA TRP A 246 12.73 -2.90 -18.80
C TRP A 246 12.92 -2.66 -20.29
N LEU A 247 13.32 -1.45 -20.69
CA LEU A 247 13.60 -1.11 -22.09
C LEU A 247 14.69 -2.02 -22.66
N VAL A 248 15.77 -2.23 -21.92
CA VAL A 248 16.85 -3.14 -22.36
C VAL A 248 16.39 -4.59 -22.33
N ALA A 249 15.79 -5.08 -21.23
CA ALA A 249 15.51 -6.49 -21.02
C ALA A 249 14.39 -7.02 -21.93
N PHE A 250 13.33 -6.25 -22.15
CA PHE A 250 12.11 -6.71 -22.83
C PHE A 250 11.88 -6.08 -24.21
N ARG A 251 12.44 -4.90 -24.48
CA ARG A 251 12.28 -4.19 -25.76
C ARG A 251 13.52 -4.15 -26.61
N ASN A 252 14.67 -4.47 -26.03
CA ASN A 252 15.98 -4.31 -26.69
C ASN A 252 16.23 -2.84 -27.14
N ASP A 253 15.61 -1.89 -26.43
CA ASP A 253 15.69 -0.45 -26.71
C ASP A 253 16.77 0.17 -25.82
N THR A 254 18.02 0.07 -26.27
CA THR A 254 19.17 0.64 -25.57
C THR A 254 19.22 2.16 -25.71
N GLN A 255 18.67 2.73 -26.80
CA GLN A 255 18.63 4.17 -27.01
C GLN A 255 17.65 4.82 -26.06
N GLY A 256 16.42 4.31 -25.92
CA GLY A 256 15.44 4.81 -24.94
C GLY A 256 15.95 4.67 -23.51
N ALA A 257 16.63 3.57 -23.17
CA ALA A 257 17.25 3.39 -21.86
C ALA A 257 18.34 4.44 -21.60
N ARG A 258 19.18 4.75 -22.61
CA ARG A 258 20.22 5.78 -22.53
C ARG A 258 19.63 7.16 -22.25
N GLU A 259 18.53 7.54 -22.91
CA GLU A 259 17.84 8.82 -22.71
C GLU A 259 17.30 8.97 -21.29
N VAL A 260 16.70 7.91 -20.75
CA VAL A 260 16.19 7.92 -19.35
C VAL A 260 17.35 8.04 -18.36
N LEU A 261 18.41 7.25 -18.52
CA LEU A 261 19.59 7.31 -17.64
C LEU A 261 20.25 8.72 -17.68
N ARG A 262 20.39 9.31 -18.87
CA ARG A 262 20.92 10.67 -19.02
C ARG A 262 20.01 11.73 -18.38
N THR A 263 18.69 11.50 -18.37
CA THR A 263 17.75 12.39 -17.70
C THR A 263 17.84 12.28 -16.17
N LEU A 264 18.17 11.09 -15.66
CA LEU A 264 18.36 10.83 -14.22
C LEU A 264 19.66 11.41 -13.69
N ASP A 265 20.71 11.36 -14.50
CA ASP A 265 22.03 11.91 -14.16
C ASP A 265 22.64 12.60 -15.39
N PRO A 266 22.36 13.91 -15.60
CA PRO A 266 22.88 14.68 -16.74
C PRO A 266 24.40 14.86 -16.73
N ASP A 267 25.02 14.73 -15.56
CA ASP A 267 26.47 14.94 -15.40
C ASP A 267 27.27 13.64 -15.64
N THR A 268 26.59 12.51 -15.89
CA THR A 268 27.23 11.22 -16.20
C THR A 268 28.02 11.31 -17.52
N THR A 269 29.27 10.87 -17.47
CA THR A 269 30.12 10.83 -18.68
C THR A 269 29.61 9.77 -19.68
N PRO A 270 29.88 9.94 -20.99
CA PRO A 270 29.51 8.94 -22.00
C PRO A 270 30.02 7.53 -21.66
N GLU A 271 31.23 7.42 -21.12
CA GLU A 271 31.85 6.15 -20.75
C GLU A 271 31.13 5.47 -19.58
N GLN A 272 30.73 6.23 -18.56
CA GLN A 272 29.93 5.73 -17.44
C GLN A 272 28.55 5.27 -17.89
N LEU A 273 27.90 6.04 -18.76
CA LEU A 273 26.61 5.70 -19.35
C LEU A 273 26.67 4.41 -20.16
N ASP A 274 27.76 4.19 -20.91
CA ASP A 274 27.98 2.95 -21.65
C ASP A 274 28.24 1.76 -20.71
N GLN A 275 28.94 1.97 -19.59
CA GLN A 275 29.12 0.97 -18.56
C GLN A 275 27.80 0.57 -17.89
N ASP A 276 26.95 1.55 -17.54
CA ASP A 276 25.63 1.30 -16.96
C ASP A 276 24.73 0.51 -17.93
N LEU A 277 24.74 0.88 -19.20
CA LEU A 277 24.00 0.14 -20.25
C LEU A 277 24.55 -1.27 -20.44
N ALA A 278 25.86 -1.46 -20.43
CA ALA A 278 26.49 -2.76 -20.50
C ALA A 278 26.12 -3.64 -19.30
N ALA A 279 26.09 -3.08 -18.07
CA ALA A 279 25.66 -3.78 -16.87
C ALA A 279 24.16 -4.20 -16.95
N LEU A 280 23.28 -3.34 -17.48
CA LEU A 280 21.88 -3.67 -17.70
C LEU A 280 21.72 -4.78 -18.75
N THR A 281 22.55 -4.77 -19.79
CA THR A 281 22.52 -5.78 -20.86
C THR A 281 23.06 -7.13 -20.38
N ALA A 282 24.15 -7.14 -19.60
CA ALA A 282 24.70 -8.36 -18.99
C ALA A 282 23.69 -9.02 -18.02
N GLY A 283 22.95 -8.22 -17.25
CA GLY A 283 21.87 -8.71 -16.40
C GLY A 283 20.70 -9.34 -17.16
N ARG A 284 20.53 -9.05 -18.47
CA ARG A 284 19.55 -9.69 -19.33
C ARG A 284 19.86 -11.17 -19.58
N ASP A 285 21.11 -11.51 -19.84
CA ASP A 285 21.52 -12.86 -20.18
C ASP A 285 21.36 -13.84 -18.99
N THR A 286 21.41 -13.31 -17.77
CA THR A 286 21.17 -14.08 -16.54
C THR A 286 19.68 -14.25 -16.22
N SER A 287 18.81 -13.42 -16.79
CA SER A 287 17.35 -13.47 -16.54
C SER A 287 16.56 -14.30 -17.56
N HIS A 288 17.19 -14.81 -18.62
CA HIS A 288 16.55 -15.68 -19.60
C HIS A 288 16.23 -17.08 -19.02
N PRO A 289 15.01 -17.63 -19.30
CA PRO A 289 14.60 -18.95 -18.80
C PRO A 289 15.52 -20.11 -19.19
N SER A 290 16.27 -19.98 -20.29
CA SER A 290 17.18 -21.01 -20.80
C SER A 290 18.40 -21.24 -19.88
N ASN A 291 18.79 -20.32 -19.03
CA ASN A 291 19.91 -20.45 -18.10
C ASN A 291 19.50 -20.90 -16.68
N ARG A 292 18.21 -21.18 -16.45
CA ARG A 292 17.65 -21.64 -15.16
C ARG A 292 17.83 -23.13 -14.89
N SER A 293 18.51 -23.88 -15.74
CA SER A 293 18.50 -25.34 -15.72
C SER A 293 19.32 -26.03 -14.63
N SER A 294 19.98 -25.32 -13.70
CA SER A 294 20.79 -25.96 -12.65
C SER A 294 20.36 -25.67 -11.20
N HIS A 295 19.23 -24.99 -10.98
CA HIS A 295 18.84 -24.59 -9.64
C HIS A 295 17.80 -25.52 -9.02
N ALA A 296 17.94 -25.81 -7.72
CA ALA A 296 16.97 -26.57 -6.96
C ALA A 296 15.56 -25.96 -7.07
N PRO A 297 14.50 -26.76 -7.17
CA PRO A 297 13.14 -26.25 -7.24
C PRO A 297 12.79 -25.47 -5.94
N PHE A 298 11.91 -24.46 -6.06
CA PHE A 298 11.48 -23.66 -4.90
C PHE A 298 10.92 -24.54 -3.78
N TRP A 299 10.11 -25.55 -4.12
CA TRP A 299 9.56 -26.51 -3.18
C TRP A 299 10.55 -27.65 -2.87
N SER A 300 11.72 -27.30 -2.34
CA SER A 300 12.78 -28.24 -1.94
C SER A 300 12.94 -28.30 -0.43
N ARG A 301 13.50 -29.40 0.09
CA ARG A 301 13.80 -29.56 1.53
C ARG A 301 14.78 -28.50 2.04
N SER A 302 15.69 -28.04 1.20
CA SER A 302 16.66 -26.99 1.56
C SER A 302 15.98 -25.63 1.85
N LEU A 303 14.84 -25.35 1.24
CA LEU A 303 14.07 -24.12 1.44
C LEU A 303 12.88 -24.30 2.39
N ALA A 304 12.69 -25.48 2.98
CA ALA A 304 11.54 -25.75 3.86
C ALA A 304 11.44 -24.77 5.03
N LEU A 305 12.56 -24.42 5.66
CA LEU A 305 12.59 -23.46 6.77
C LEU A 305 12.27 -22.03 6.30
N PRO A 306 12.92 -21.43 5.27
CA PRO A 306 12.51 -20.16 4.71
C PRO A 306 11.04 -20.11 4.29
N ILE A 307 10.53 -21.16 3.61
CA ILE A 307 9.12 -21.26 3.19
C ILE A 307 8.20 -21.23 4.42
N ALA A 308 8.49 -22.02 5.45
CA ALA A 308 7.72 -22.04 6.70
C ALA A 308 7.74 -20.68 7.41
N ILE A 309 8.90 -20.00 7.46
CA ILE A 309 9.01 -18.66 8.07
C ILE A 309 8.20 -17.64 7.27
N ALA A 310 8.29 -17.63 5.94
CA ALA A 310 7.53 -16.70 5.10
C ALA A 310 6.02 -16.90 5.25
N PHE A 311 5.57 -18.16 5.27
CA PHE A 311 4.16 -18.50 5.51
C PHE A 311 3.71 -18.05 6.91
N LEU A 312 4.44 -18.43 7.95
CA LEU A 312 4.03 -18.18 9.33
C LEU A 312 4.08 -16.70 9.73
N VAL A 313 5.07 -15.93 9.25
CA VAL A 313 5.10 -14.49 9.52
C VAL A 313 3.91 -13.78 8.87
N ALA A 314 3.53 -14.15 7.64
CA ALA A 314 2.39 -13.59 6.93
C ALA A 314 1.05 -14.03 7.57
N PHE A 315 0.94 -15.29 7.97
CA PHE A 315 -0.21 -15.85 8.68
C PHE A 315 -0.43 -15.14 10.03
N PHE A 316 0.57 -15.08 10.88
CA PHE A 316 0.45 -14.44 12.19
C PHE A 316 0.22 -12.94 12.09
N ASN A 317 0.74 -12.29 11.04
CA ASN A 317 0.45 -10.89 10.79
C ASN A 317 -1.07 -10.66 10.68
N GLN A 318 -1.78 -11.51 9.97
CA GLN A 318 -3.24 -11.40 9.83
C GLN A 318 -3.98 -11.90 11.08
N MET A 319 -3.50 -12.96 11.72
CA MET A 319 -4.07 -13.48 12.96
C MET A 319 -3.90 -12.56 14.17
N SER A 320 -3.16 -11.45 14.02
CA SER A 320 -3.16 -10.35 15.00
C SER A 320 -4.51 -9.61 15.05
N GLY A 321 -5.33 -9.72 14.00
CA GLY A 321 -6.59 -9.01 13.87
C GLY A 321 -6.47 -7.61 13.27
N VAL A 322 -5.28 -7.22 12.75
CA VAL A 322 -5.04 -5.84 12.28
C VAL A 322 -6.03 -5.38 11.21
N ASN A 323 -6.31 -6.22 10.22
CA ASN A 323 -7.27 -5.85 9.18
C ASN A 323 -8.71 -5.79 9.71
N ALA A 324 -9.10 -6.70 10.59
CA ALA A 324 -10.39 -6.63 11.27
C ALA A 324 -10.55 -5.30 12.04
N ILE A 325 -9.52 -4.90 12.79
CA ILE A 325 -9.54 -3.63 13.54
C ILE A 325 -9.59 -2.42 12.59
N LEU A 326 -8.82 -2.42 11.50
CA LEU A 326 -8.81 -1.29 10.57
C LEU A 326 -10.11 -1.15 9.78
N TYR A 327 -10.66 -2.25 9.29
CA TYR A 327 -11.90 -2.24 8.48
C TYR A 327 -13.15 -1.95 9.30
N PHE A 328 -13.17 -2.37 10.57
CA PHE A 328 -14.31 -2.24 11.46
C PHE A 328 -14.04 -1.31 12.65
N ALA A 329 -13.06 -0.41 12.55
CA ALA A 329 -12.65 0.48 13.62
C ALA A 329 -13.81 1.28 14.25
N PRO A 330 -14.68 1.97 13.47
CA PRO A 330 -15.81 2.69 14.05
C PRO A 330 -16.75 1.76 14.82
N ARG A 331 -17.08 0.59 14.25
CA ARG A 331 -17.95 -0.42 14.89
C ARG A 331 -17.39 -0.89 16.24
N ILE A 332 -16.07 -1.14 16.31
CA ILE A 332 -15.42 -1.55 17.57
C ILE A 332 -15.55 -0.43 18.63
N PHE A 333 -15.38 0.82 18.24
CA PHE A 333 -15.55 1.93 19.17
C PHE A 333 -17.00 2.14 19.59
N GLU A 334 -17.97 1.91 18.70
CA GLU A 334 -19.40 1.95 19.06
C GLU A 334 -19.79 0.88 20.09
N LEU A 335 -19.14 -0.30 20.08
CA LEU A 335 -19.33 -1.32 21.12
C LEU A 335 -18.98 -0.82 22.54
N THR A 336 -18.23 0.26 22.64
CA THR A 336 -17.91 0.92 23.92
C THR A 336 -18.97 1.95 24.35
N GLY A 337 -20.04 2.13 23.56
CA GLY A 337 -21.11 3.09 23.82
C GLY A 337 -20.84 4.48 23.20
N LEU A 338 -19.82 4.65 22.36
CA LEU A 338 -19.59 5.89 21.64
C LEU A 338 -20.62 6.09 20.52
N ALA A 339 -21.08 7.32 20.35
CA ALA A 339 -21.89 7.69 19.19
C ALA A 339 -21.05 7.58 17.89
N GLU A 340 -21.70 7.34 16.76
CA GLU A 340 -21.08 7.09 15.45
C GLU A 340 -20.04 8.17 15.08
N GLN A 341 -20.36 9.45 15.25
CA GLN A 341 -19.41 10.54 14.96
C GLN A 341 -18.16 10.50 15.84
N ALA A 342 -18.31 10.17 17.13
CA ALA A 342 -17.20 10.01 18.05
C ALA A 342 -16.34 8.79 17.71
N ALA A 343 -16.97 7.69 17.28
CA ALA A 343 -16.29 6.47 16.86
C ALA A 343 -15.46 6.70 15.59
N LEU A 344 -15.99 7.43 14.61
CA LEU A 344 -15.27 7.84 13.41
C LEU A 344 -14.08 8.76 13.75
N LEU A 345 -14.26 9.71 14.67
CA LEU A 345 -13.17 10.57 15.10
C LEU A 345 -12.08 9.82 15.87
N GLN A 346 -12.46 8.85 16.72
CA GLN A 346 -11.50 7.95 17.37
C GLN A 346 -10.71 7.12 16.36
N SER A 347 -11.35 6.72 15.26
CA SER A 347 -10.68 5.98 14.20
C SER A 347 -9.56 6.79 13.53
N VAL A 348 -9.66 8.12 13.47
CA VAL A 348 -8.55 8.99 13.02
C VAL A 348 -7.31 8.81 13.90
N GLY A 349 -7.50 8.62 15.22
CA GLY A 349 -6.41 8.32 16.14
C GLY A 349 -5.63 7.05 15.78
N ILE A 350 -6.32 6.03 15.21
CA ILE A 350 -5.66 4.83 14.66
C ILE A 350 -4.70 5.23 13.53
N GLY A 351 -5.16 6.06 12.57
CA GLY A 351 -4.34 6.51 11.45
C GLY A 351 -3.12 7.32 11.90
N VAL A 352 -3.30 8.23 12.85
CA VAL A 352 -2.19 9.04 13.43
C VAL A 352 -1.18 8.13 14.13
N THR A 353 -1.66 7.21 14.97
CA THR A 353 -0.80 6.25 15.67
C THR A 353 -0.03 5.39 14.69
N ASN A 354 -0.71 4.85 13.66
CA ASN A 354 -0.08 4.04 12.62
C ASN A 354 1.03 4.83 11.91
N LEU A 355 0.76 6.08 11.51
CA LEU A 355 1.75 6.92 10.83
C LEU A 355 2.99 7.15 11.70
N ILE A 356 2.81 7.59 12.96
CA ILE A 356 3.92 7.89 13.88
C ILE A 356 4.77 6.64 14.12
N PHE A 357 4.13 5.52 14.47
CA PHE A 357 4.84 4.30 14.85
C PHE A 357 5.40 3.53 13.66
N THR A 358 4.92 3.74 12.44
CA THR A 358 5.59 3.27 11.23
C THR A 358 6.96 3.94 11.06
N PHE A 359 7.07 5.26 11.27
CA PHE A 359 8.37 5.92 11.26
C PHE A 359 9.30 5.41 12.35
N VAL A 360 8.78 5.21 13.56
CA VAL A 360 9.55 4.63 14.66
C VAL A 360 10.04 3.23 14.29
N GLY A 361 9.18 2.39 13.70
CA GLY A 361 9.52 1.03 13.25
C GLY A 361 10.62 1.04 12.18
N LEU A 362 10.49 1.88 11.16
CA LEU A 362 11.49 2.02 10.10
C LEU A 362 12.84 2.54 10.63
N TRP A 363 12.83 3.39 11.65
CA TRP A 363 14.04 3.86 12.30
C TRP A 363 14.69 2.79 13.20
N LEU A 364 13.89 1.95 13.85
CA LEU A 364 14.36 0.91 14.77
C LEU A 364 14.83 -0.35 14.06
N ILE A 365 14.31 -0.68 12.86
CA ILE A 365 14.56 -1.96 12.19
C ILE A 365 16.05 -2.22 11.93
N ASP A 366 16.79 -1.17 11.57
CA ASP A 366 18.22 -1.26 11.32
C ASP A 366 19.06 -1.15 12.61
N ARG A 367 18.45 -0.68 13.72
CA ARG A 367 19.12 -0.55 15.02
C ARG A 367 18.97 -1.77 15.89
N LEU A 368 17.75 -2.29 16.03
CA LEU A 368 17.43 -3.40 16.93
C LEU A 368 17.43 -4.76 16.22
N GLY A 369 17.23 -4.77 14.89
CA GLY A 369 17.10 -6.01 14.12
C GLY A 369 15.67 -6.51 14.03
N ARG A 370 15.49 -7.50 13.15
CA ARG A 370 14.16 -8.00 12.75
C ARG A 370 13.53 -8.84 13.84
N LYS A 371 14.28 -9.80 14.39
CA LYS A 371 13.82 -10.68 15.48
C LYS A 371 13.42 -9.89 16.72
N THR A 372 14.25 -8.94 17.13
CA THR A 372 14.00 -8.11 18.32
C THR A 372 12.71 -7.32 18.17
N LEU A 373 12.46 -6.71 17.00
CA LEU A 373 11.23 -5.96 16.76
C LEU A 373 9.99 -6.86 16.73
N LEU A 374 10.08 -8.08 16.19
CA LEU A 374 8.98 -9.07 16.28
C LEU A 374 8.67 -9.43 17.72
N ILE A 375 9.67 -9.63 18.57
CA ILE A 375 9.49 -9.92 20.00
C ILE A 375 8.82 -8.74 20.72
N LEU A 376 9.36 -7.53 20.57
CA LEU A 376 8.79 -6.33 21.18
C LEU A 376 7.36 -6.07 20.72
N GLY A 377 7.10 -6.21 19.42
CA GLY A 377 5.76 -6.14 18.85
C GLY A 377 4.83 -7.18 19.46
N SER A 378 5.29 -8.43 19.64
CA SER A 378 4.48 -9.49 20.25
C SER A 378 4.08 -9.17 21.68
N PHE A 379 5.00 -8.67 22.51
CA PHE A 379 4.65 -8.23 23.86
C PHE A 379 3.63 -7.09 23.85
N GLY A 380 3.81 -6.12 22.95
CA GLY A 380 2.85 -5.03 22.76
C GLY A 380 1.46 -5.54 22.35
N TYR A 381 1.39 -6.48 21.43
CA TYR A 381 0.13 -7.14 21.03
C TYR A 381 -0.55 -7.88 22.19
N ILE A 382 0.20 -8.74 22.88
CA ILE A 382 -0.35 -9.54 23.98
C ILE A 382 -0.88 -8.63 25.08
N ALA A 383 -0.13 -7.60 25.45
CA ALA A 383 -0.55 -6.66 26.49
C ALA A 383 -1.79 -5.86 26.05
N SER A 384 -1.79 -5.30 24.85
CA SER A 384 -2.88 -4.44 24.37
C SER A 384 -4.16 -5.23 24.08
N LEU A 385 -4.07 -6.39 23.41
CA LEU A 385 -5.22 -7.24 23.10
C LEU A 385 -5.76 -7.93 24.36
N GLY A 386 -4.88 -8.40 25.26
CA GLY A 386 -5.29 -8.99 26.52
C GLY A 386 -5.99 -7.97 27.43
N LEU A 387 -5.46 -6.75 27.52
CA LEU A 387 -6.10 -5.67 28.28
C LEU A 387 -7.42 -5.24 27.61
N CYS A 388 -7.51 -5.25 26.29
CA CYS A 388 -8.73 -4.97 25.56
C CYS A 388 -9.81 -6.02 25.86
N ALA A 389 -9.47 -7.32 25.81
CA ALA A 389 -10.38 -8.41 26.17
C ALA A 389 -10.86 -8.27 27.64
N TRP A 390 -9.95 -7.97 28.56
CA TRP A 390 -10.30 -7.72 29.94
C TRP A 390 -11.21 -6.49 30.10
N ALA A 391 -10.95 -5.39 29.38
CA ALA A 391 -11.75 -4.18 29.43
C ALA A 391 -13.20 -4.42 28.96
N PHE A 392 -13.40 -5.25 27.92
CA PHE A 392 -14.74 -5.67 27.50
C PHE A 392 -15.43 -6.57 28.54
N SER A 393 -14.73 -7.56 29.11
CA SER A 393 -15.31 -8.47 30.12
C SER A 393 -15.72 -7.76 31.41
N THR A 394 -15.00 -6.72 31.82
CA THR A 394 -15.27 -5.91 33.01
C THR A 394 -16.11 -4.67 32.72
N LYS A 395 -16.48 -4.44 31.45
CA LYS A 395 -17.21 -3.25 30.99
C LYS A 395 -16.47 -1.93 31.27
N THR A 396 -15.13 -1.98 31.33
CA THR A 396 -14.25 -0.83 31.54
C THR A 396 -13.94 -0.17 30.19
N TYR A 397 -14.98 0.24 29.48
CA TYR A 397 -14.93 0.64 28.06
C TYR A 397 -14.03 1.83 27.77
N TRP A 398 -13.77 2.71 28.72
CA TRP A 398 -12.90 3.87 28.55
C TRP A 398 -11.43 3.50 28.23
N LEU A 399 -11.00 2.27 28.56
CA LEU A 399 -9.67 1.78 28.24
C LEU A 399 -9.52 1.30 26.78
N VAL A 400 -10.63 0.90 26.14
CA VAL A 400 -10.59 0.24 24.83
C VAL A 400 -9.89 1.09 23.77
N PRO A 401 -10.15 2.41 23.61
CA PRO A 401 -9.43 3.23 22.64
C PRO A 401 -7.91 3.21 22.85
N GLY A 402 -7.47 3.33 24.11
CA GLY A 402 -6.05 3.25 24.45
C GLY A 402 -5.42 1.89 24.11
N CYS A 403 -6.15 0.80 24.33
CA CYS A 403 -5.72 -0.55 23.96
C CYS A 403 -5.59 -0.70 22.45
N ILE A 404 -6.54 -0.19 21.67
CA ILE A 404 -6.49 -0.23 20.21
C ILE A 404 -5.31 0.61 19.67
N PHE A 405 -5.07 1.79 20.21
CA PHE A 405 -3.91 2.62 19.82
C PHE A 405 -2.59 1.93 20.16
N ALA A 406 -2.47 1.32 21.34
CA ALA A 406 -1.29 0.55 21.74
C ALA A 406 -1.08 -0.67 20.83
N PHE A 407 -2.16 -1.36 20.46
CA PHE A 407 -2.13 -2.45 19.48
C PHE A 407 -1.60 -1.97 18.10
N ILE A 408 -2.13 -0.86 17.56
CA ILE A 408 -1.69 -0.31 16.28
C ILE A 408 -0.23 0.14 16.34
N ALA A 409 0.20 0.74 17.46
CA ALA A 409 1.60 1.11 17.68
C ALA A 409 2.52 -0.12 17.65
N ALA A 410 2.14 -1.18 18.37
CA ALA A 410 2.88 -2.45 18.40
C ALA A 410 2.95 -3.09 17.00
N HIS A 411 1.84 -3.04 16.24
CA HIS A 411 1.79 -3.51 14.85
C HIS A 411 2.75 -2.75 13.95
N ALA A 412 2.64 -1.43 13.93
CA ALA A 412 3.41 -0.57 13.05
C ALA A 412 4.92 -0.68 13.28
N MET A 413 5.36 -0.78 14.56
CA MET A 413 6.79 -0.96 14.90
C MET A 413 7.28 -2.39 14.68
N GLY A 414 6.43 -3.39 14.95
CA GLY A 414 6.78 -4.80 14.93
C GLY A 414 6.57 -5.42 13.54
N GLN A 415 5.50 -6.19 13.40
CA GLN A 415 5.23 -6.95 12.18
C GLN A 415 5.06 -6.07 10.94
N GLY A 416 4.41 -4.90 11.07
CA GLY A 416 4.17 -3.98 9.93
C GLY A 416 5.47 -3.52 9.27
N ALA A 417 6.50 -3.21 10.06
CA ALA A 417 7.80 -2.79 9.55
C ALA A 417 8.67 -3.98 9.08
N VAL A 418 8.54 -5.15 9.74
CA VAL A 418 9.50 -6.24 9.62
C VAL A 418 9.14 -7.26 8.54
N ILE A 419 7.83 -7.55 8.33
CA ILE A 419 7.38 -8.69 7.54
C ILE A 419 8.02 -8.77 6.14
N TRP A 420 7.97 -7.68 5.37
CA TRP A 420 8.45 -7.69 3.99
C TRP A 420 9.97 -7.74 3.89
N VAL A 421 10.64 -7.11 4.84
CA VAL A 421 12.12 -7.11 4.93
C VAL A 421 12.59 -8.51 5.29
N LEU A 422 12.03 -9.13 6.33
CA LEU A 422 12.38 -10.49 6.74
C LEU A 422 12.18 -11.49 5.62
N ILE A 423 11.03 -11.47 4.91
CA ILE A 423 10.78 -12.38 3.79
C ILE A 423 11.84 -12.18 2.69
N SER A 424 12.27 -10.94 2.42
CA SER A 424 13.30 -10.70 1.40
C SER A 424 14.69 -11.18 1.81
N GLU A 425 14.98 -11.26 3.10
CA GLU A 425 16.31 -11.60 3.65
C GLU A 425 16.51 -13.10 3.89
N ILE A 426 15.43 -13.88 4.08
CA ILE A 426 15.53 -15.31 4.41
C ILE A 426 15.70 -16.22 3.18
N PHE A 427 15.46 -15.70 1.96
CA PHE A 427 15.62 -16.48 0.74
C PHE A 427 16.90 -16.12 -0.01
N PRO A 428 17.61 -17.10 -0.61
CA PRO A 428 18.67 -16.83 -1.57
C PRO A 428 18.14 -15.99 -2.73
N ASP A 429 19.02 -15.20 -3.37
CA ASP A 429 18.69 -14.26 -4.44
C ASP A 429 17.80 -14.85 -5.55
N GLN A 430 18.11 -16.07 -5.96
CA GLN A 430 17.39 -16.80 -7.01
C GLN A 430 15.93 -17.14 -6.63
N HIS A 431 15.60 -17.28 -5.33
CA HIS A 431 14.29 -17.66 -4.82
C HIS A 431 13.55 -16.51 -4.12
N ARG A 432 14.19 -15.35 -3.99
CA ARG A 432 13.64 -14.19 -3.28
C ARG A 432 12.28 -13.73 -3.82
N ALA A 433 12.14 -13.69 -5.15
CA ALA A 433 10.87 -13.32 -5.79
C ALA A 433 9.75 -14.32 -5.46
N ASN A 434 10.05 -15.62 -5.48
CA ASN A 434 9.08 -16.67 -5.13
C ASN A 434 8.71 -16.60 -3.64
N GLY A 435 9.68 -16.31 -2.75
CA GLY A 435 9.45 -16.12 -1.33
C GLY A 435 8.55 -14.92 -1.05
N GLN A 436 8.80 -13.79 -1.70
CA GLN A 436 7.94 -12.61 -1.62
C GLN A 436 6.53 -12.89 -2.14
N ALA A 437 6.40 -13.63 -3.24
CA ALA A 437 5.09 -14.02 -3.78
C ALA A 437 4.33 -14.92 -2.80
N LEU A 438 4.99 -15.92 -2.18
CA LEU A 438 4.40 -16.78 -1.15
C LEU A 438 3.92 -15.97 0.06
N GLY A 439 4.76 -15.09 0.59
CA GLY A 439 4.42 -14.24 1.73
C GLY A 439 3.25 -13.30 1.41
N SER A 440 3.27 -12.67 0.24
CA SER A 440 2.20 -11.79 -0.22
C SER A 440 0.88 -12.55 -0.40
N PHE A 441 0.89 -13.69 -1.08
CA PHE A 441 -0.28 -14.54 -1.23
C PHE A 441 -0.87 -14.95 0.12
N THR A 442 -0.03 -15.45 1.03
CA THR A 442 -0.46 -15.85 2.38
C THR A 442 -1.07 -14.66 3.13
N HIS A 443 -0.41 -13.51 3.10
CA HIS A 443 -0.88 -12.29 3.74
C HIS A 443 -2.29 -11.91 3.26
N TRP A 444 -2.49 -11.80 1.95
CA TRP A 444 -3.74 -11.32 1.38
C TRP A 444 -4.88 -12.32 1.49
N ILE A 445 -4.63 -13.64 1.37
CA ILE A 445 -5.68 -14.64 1.53
C ILE A 445 -6.20 -14.68 2.97
N PHE A 446 -5.31 -14.61 3.98
CA PHE A 446 -5.74 -14.56 5.37
C PHE A 446 -6.37 -13.21 5.76
N ALA A 447 -5.95 -12.10 5.15
CA ALA A 447 -6.62 -10.82 5.28
C ALA A 447 -8.06 -10.90 4.75
N ALA A 448 -8.25 -11.46 3.55
CA ALA A 448 -9.57 -11.62 2.94
C ALA A 448 -10.48 -12.55 3.76
N LEU A 449 -9.95 -13.70 4.19
CA LEU A 449 -10.71 -14.65 5.01
C LEU A 449 -11.10 -14.06 6.38
N LEU A 450 -10.18 -13.39 7.05
CA LEU A 450 -10.46 -12.76 8.33
C LEU A 450 -11.54 -11.68 8.19
N THR A 451 -11.43 -10.83 7.19
CA THR A 451 -12.40 -9.75 6.94
C THR A 451 -13.77 -10.31 6.52
N LEU A 452 -13.81 -11.42 5.76
CA LEU A 452 -15.05 -12.11 5.41
C LEU A 452 -15.78 -12.66 6.62
N VAL A 453 -15.05 -13.25 7.57
CA VAL A 453 -15.63 -13.95 8.74
C VAL A 453 -15.93 -12.99 9.89
N PHE A 454 -15.26 -11.84 9.95
CA PHE A 454 -15.34 -10.93 11.09
C PHE A 454 -16.75 -10.43 11.42
N PRO A 455 -17.62 -10.04 10.46
CA PRO A 455 -19.01 -9.66 10.78
C PRO A 455 -19.79 -10.78 11.48
N ILE A 456 -19.60 -12.04 11.05
CA ILE A 456 -20.20 -13.20 11.69
C ILE A 456 -19.65 -13.37 13.11
N ALA A 457 -18.34 -13.19 13.28
CA ALA A 457 -17.71 -13.35 14.60
C ALA A 457 -18.24 -12.31 15.60
N VAL A 458 -18.39 -11.04 15.20
CA VAL A 458 -18.88 -9.96 16.08
C VAL A 458 -20.35 -10.15 16.51
N THR A 459 -21.17 -10.85 15.71
CA THR A 459 -22.56 -11.12 16.06
C THR A 459 -22.72 -12.39 16.91
N GLN A 460 -21.83 -13.37 16.74
CA GLN A 460 -21.93 -14.65 17.44
C GLN A 460 -21.12 -14.73 18.74
N PHE A 461 -20.04 -13.98 18.84
CA PHE A 461 -19.12 -14.01 19.98
C PHE A 461 -19.04 -12.66 20.67
N ALA A 462 -18.93 -12.69 21.99
CA ALA A 462 -18.68 -11.48 22.76
C ALA A 462 -17.29 -10.87 22.41
N PRO A 463 -17.16 -9.53 22.42
CA PRO A 463 -15.91 -8.86 22.04
C PRO A 463 -14.68 -9.36 22.80
N GLU A 464 -14.81 -9.69 24.10
CA GLU A 464 -13.73 -10.25 24.92
C GLU A 464 -13.20 -11.58 24.39
N VAL A 465 -14.07 -12.41 23.76
CA VAL A 465 -13.64 -13.69 23.16
C VAL A 465 -12.84 -13.42 21.88
N ILE A 466 -13.27 -12.46 21.06
CA ILE A 466 -12.60 -12.10 19.80
C ILE A 466 -11.20 -11.53 20.09
N PHE A 467 -11.10 -10.56 20.98
CA PHE A 467 -9.81 -9.98 21.37
C PHE A 467 -8.93 -10.99 22.13
N GLY A 468 -9.53 -11.88 22.93
CA GLY A 468 -8.87 -13.02 23.57
C GLY A 468 -8.26 -13.99 22.56
N PHE A 469 -8.99 -14.31 21.49
CA PHE A 469 -8.47 -15.14 20.40
C PHE A 469 -7.26 -14.49 19.70
N PHE A 470 -7.32 -13.21 19.37
CA PHE A 470 -6.18 -12.51 18.77
C PHE A 470 -4.98 -12.45 19.74
N CYS A 471 -5.23 -12.22 21.04
CA CYS A 471 -4.19 -12.28 22.07
C CYS A 471 -3.53 -13.66 22.13
N PHE A 472 -4.32 -14.74 22.12
CA PHE A 472 -3.81 -16.11 22.10
C PHE A 472 -2.97 -16.39 20.86
N MET A 473 -3.41 -15.96 19.68
CA MET A 473 -2.63 -16.08 18.44
C MET A 473 -1.29 -15.34 18.53
N MET A 474 -1.23 -14.20 19.22
CA MET A 474 0.02 -13.46 19.43
C MET A 474 0.94 -14.11 20.46
N CYS A 475 0.40 -14.85 21.42
CA CYS A 475 1.22 -15.73 22.28
C CYS A 475 1.88 -16.84 21.46
N LEU A 476 1.12 -17.48 20.55
CA LEU A 476 1.68 -18.49 19.64
C LEU A 476 2.74 -17.87 18.70
N HIS A 477 2.47 -16.66 18.19
CA HIS A 477 3.45 -15.92 17.41
C HIS A 477 4.76 -15.69 18.16
N LEU A 478 4.68 -15.25 19.42
CA LEU A 478 5.86 -15.02 20.25
C LEU A 478 6.68 -16.30 20.44
N LEU A 479 6.01 -17.43 20.77
CA LEU A 479 6.66 -18.74 20.88
C LEU A 479 7.33 -19.15 19.56
N TRP A 480 6.64 -18.96 18.43
CA TRP A 480 7.20 -19.25 17.13
C TRP A 480 8.43 -18.38 16.81
N VAL A 481 8.39 -17.06 17.11
CA VAL A 481 9.53 -16.15 16.89
C VAL A 481 10.75 -16.61 17.67
N PHE A 482 10.58 -17.02 18.92
CA PHE A 482 11.68 -17.56 19.74
C PHE A 482 12.27 -18.84 19.15
N ALA A 483 11.41 -19.76 18.69
CA ALA A 483 11.79 -21.09 18.24
C ALA A 483 12.42 -21.10 16.84
N MET A 484 11.90 -20.32 15.90
CA MET A 484 12.23 -20.49 14.47
C MET A 484 12.90 -19.27 13.83
N VAL A 485 12.60 -18.04 14.29
CA VAL A 485 13.14 -16.84 13.65
C VAL A 485 14.57 -16.59 14.13
N ARG A 486 15.49 -16.47 13.17
CA ARG A 486 16.87 -16.04 13.42
C ARG A 486 16.99 -14.56 13.11
N GLU A 487 17.95 -13.88 13.77
CA GLU A 487 18.24 -12.48 13.41
C GLU A 487 18.93 -12.42 12.05
N THR A 488 18.39 -11.58 11.17
CA THR A 488 18.92 -11.42 9.81
C THR A 488 19.73 -10.12 9.63
N LYS A 489 19.70 -9.22 10.63
CA LYS A 489 20.45 -7.97 10.59
C LYS A 489 21.95 -8.23 10.44
N GLY A 490 22.56 -7.64 9.39
CA GLY A 490 24.00 -7.71 9.16
C GLY A 490 24.52 -9.08 8.71
N VAL A 491 23.64 -10.04 8.41
CA VAL A 491 24.02 -11.31 7.80
C VAL A 491 24.12 -11.09 6.29
N PRO A 492 25.27 -11.46 5.66
CA PRO A 492 25.38 -11.39 4.20
C PRO A 492 24.29 -12.24 3.56
N LEU A 493 23.64 -11.73 2.54
CA LEU A 493 22.69 -12.47 1.71
C LEU A 493 23.46 -13.53 0.94
N THR A 494 23.28 -14.81 1.29
CA THR A 494 23.95 -15.95 0.64
C THR A 494 23.12 -16.49 -0.51
#